data_59c2019089d83cc8bf4bf250d3af69b8
#
_entry.id   59c2019089d83cc8bf4bf250d3af69b8
#
_cell.length_a   1.000
_cell.length_b   1.000
_cell.length_c   1.000
_cell.angle_alpha   90.00
_cell.angle_beta   90.00
_cell.angle_gamma   90.00
#
_symmetry.space_group_name_H-M   'P 1'
#
loop_
_entity.id
_entity.type
_entity.pdbx_description
1 polymer ?
#
loop_
_entity_poly.entity_id
_entity_poly.type
_entity_poly.pdbx_seq_one_letter_code
_entity_poly.pdbx_strand_id
1 'polypeptide(L)'
;MNYRIDYRRDAIIAAVHAGDFEMLATHDQLIKQMKFNRGFRFRSFSEGPLTFAPTYKYDRHSSEYDSSEKRRLPAWCDRILWRSRDLNRVKQLHYRRWEANVSDHRPISAGFTVTVKSVRHELRAVAKAEVHGIWVEHQRQLLLSAKKYYVNQALI
;
A
#
# COMPACT_ATOMS: atom_id res chain seq x y z
N MET A 1 13.10 5.53 -2.00
CA MET A 1 13.33 5.39 -0.54
C MET A 1 14.78 5.00 -0.27
N ASN A 2 15.34 5.32 0.91
CA ASN A 2 16.78 5.04 1.19
C ASN A 2 17.03 3.70 1.88
N TYR A 3 16.16 2.73 1.69
CA TYR A 3 16.37 1.36 2.20
C TYR A 3 17.40 0.62 1.36
N ARG A 4 18.18 -0.22 2.01
CA ARG A 4 19.30 -0.96 1.42
C ARG A 4 19.10 -2.46 1.59
N ILE A 5 19.98 -3.23 0.96
CA ILE A 5 20.10 -4.67 1.15
C ILE A 5 21.21 -4.90 2.17
N ASP A 6 20.87 -5.49 3.32
CA ASP A 6 21.84 -5.80 4.39
C ASP A 6 22.67 -7.04 4.02
N TYR A 7 23.51 -6.89 3.02
CA TYR A 7 24.38 -7.98 2.57
C TYR A 7 25.69 -7.43 1.96
N ARG A 8 26.67 -8.30 1.76
CA ARG A 8 27.95 -7.91 1.17
C ARG A 8 27.79 -7.60 -0.31
N ARG A 9 28.45 -6.56 -0.80
CA ARG A 9 28.34 -6.10 -2.19
C ARG A 9 28.57 -7.22 -3.21
N ASP A 10 29.65 -7.98 -3.04
CA ASP A 10 30.01 -9.04 -3.99
C ASP A 10 28.96 -10.14 -4.04
N ALA A 11 28.41 -10.51 -2.88
CA ALA A 11 27.33 -11.47 -2.79
C ALA A 11 26.00 -10.94 -3.40
N ILE A 12 25.71 -9.64 -3.25
CA ILE A 12 24.56 -9.02 -3.93
C ILE A 12 24.74 -9.11 -5.45
N ILE A 13 25.91 -8.75 -5.97
CA ILE A 13 26.18 -8.79 -7.42
C ILE A 13 26.12 -10.22 -7.94
N ALA A 14 26.70 -11.18 -7.24
CA ALA A 14 26.61 -12.59 -7.60
C ALA A 14 25.16 -13.09 -7.66
N ALA A 15 24.35 -12.74 -6.68
CA ALA A 15 22.93 -13.10 -6.64
C ALA A 15 22.14 -12.42 -7.78
N VAL A 16 22.46 -11.16 -8.10
CA VAL A 16 21.84 -10.47 -9.26
C VAL A 16 22.15 -11.19 -10.57
N HIS A 17 23.41 -11.61 -10.78
CA HIS A 17 23.80 -12.35 -11.97
C HIS A 17 23.14 -13.73 -12.03
N ALA A 18 22.92 -14.36 -10.89
CA ALA A 18 22.22 -15.64 -10.79
C ALA A 18 20.68 -15.50 -10.91
N GLY A 19 20.14 -14.26 -10.86
CA GLY A 19 18.70 -14.00 -10.83
C GLY A 19 18.02 -14.37 -9.50
N ASP A 20 18.80 -14.56 -8.43
CA ASP A 20 18.31 -14.94 -7.11
C ASP A 20 17.82 -13.71 -6.32
N PHE A 21 16.75 -13.11 -6.80
CA PHE A 21 16.15 -11.92 -6.19
C PHE A 21 15.37 -12.25 -4.92
N GLU A 22 14.90 -13.48 -4.78
CA GLU A 22 14.18 -13.93 -3.59
C GLU A 22 15.11 -13.94 -2.37
N MET A 23 16.30 -14.50 -2.51
CA MET A 23 17.33 -14.46 -1.46
C MET A 23 17.67 -13.01 -1.08
N LEU A 24 17.90 -12.13 -2.07
CA LEU A 24 18.20 -10.72 -1.81
C LEU A 24 17.05 -9.99 -1.09
N ALA A 25 15.80 -10.31 -1.41
CA ALA A 25 14.61 -9.72 -0.78
C ALA A 25 14.54 -10.04 0.71
N THR A 26 15.05 -11.19 1.16
CA THR A 26 15.13 -11.53 2.58
C THR A 26 16.06 -10.59 3.37
N HIS A 27 16.99 -9.93 2.68
CA HIS A 27 17.93 -8.98 3.25
C HIS A 27 17.53 -7.52 3.03
N ASP A 28 16.40 -7.25 2.34
CA ASP A 28 15.91 -5.91 2.08
C ASP A 28 15.38 -5.24 3.36
N GLN A 29 15.89 -4.05 3.65
CA GLN A 29 15.57 -3.32 4.87
C GLN A 29 14.09 -2.91 4.94
N LEU A 30 13.46 -2.54 3.81
CA LEU A 30 12.05 -2.16 3.80
C LEU A 30 11.16 -3.37 4.13
N ILE A 31 11.41 -4.51 3.50
CA ILE A 31 10.68 -5.75 3.77
C ILE A 31 10.83 -6.14 5.24
N LYS A 32 12.05 -6.08 5.79
CA LYS A 32 12.30 -6.32 7.22
C LYS A 32 11.49 -5.38 8.10
N GLN A 33 11.47 -4.07 7.81
CA GLN A 33 10.70 -3.09 8.58
C GLN A 33 9.19 -3.36 8.50
N MET A 34 8.66 -3.64 7.32
CA MET A 34 7.25 -3.96 7.14
C MET A 34 6.83 -5.23 7.90
N LYS A 35 7.71 -6.23 7.95
CA LYS A 35 7.43 -7.53 8.58
C LYS A 35 7.58 -7.50 10.10
N PHE A 36 8.63 -6.91 10.62
CA PHE A 36 9.04 -7.07 12.02
C PHE A 36 8.77 -5.83 12.89
N ASN A 37 8.79 -4.63 12.33
CA ASN A 37 8.57 -3.41 13.11
C ASN A 37 7.08 -3.09 13.23
N ARG A 38 6.51 -3.32 14.42
CA ARG A 38 5.08 -3.09 14.69
C ARG A 38 4.66 -1.63 14.57
N GLY A 39 5.54 -0.68 14.85
CA GLY A 39 5.32 0.76 14.76
C GLY A 39 5.57 1.35 13.35
N PHE A 40 5.96 0.53 12.39
CA PHE A 40 6.33 1.03 11.08
C PHE A 40 5.09 1.50 10.29
N ARG A 41 5.11 2.76 9.85
CA ARG A 41 3.96 3.42 9.18
C ARG A 41 3.49 2.74 7.89
N PHE A 42 4.36 1.99 7.21
CA PHE A 42 4.02 1.25 5.98
C PHE A 42 3.72 -0.23 6.22
N ARG A 43 3.65 -0.69 7.48
CA ARG A 43 3.37 -2.09 7.81
C ARG A 43 2.06 -2.62 7.18
N SER A 44 1.04 -1.77 7.04
CA SER A 44 -0.25 -2.13 6.44
C SER A 44 -0.31 -1.97 4.93
N PHE A 45 0.83 -1.66 4.30
CA PHE A 45 0.94 -1.57 2.86
C PHE A 45 1.34 -2.92 2.27
N SER A 46 0.95 -3.15 1.04
CA SER A 46 1.35 -4.28 0.22
C SER A 46 2.33 -3.84 -0.84
N GLU A 47 3.19 -4.74 -1.26
CA GLU A 47 4.09 -4.58 -2.39
C GLU A 47 4.07 -5.85 -3.22
N GLY A 48 4.27 -5.73 -4.51
CA GLY A 48 4.46 -6.89 -5.38
C GLY A 48 5.79 -7.59 -5.13
N PRO A 49 5.95 -8.83 -5.60
CA PRO A 49 7.21 -9.55 -5.47
C PRO A 49 8.33 -8.83 -6.25
N LEU A 50 9.50 -8.76 -5.65
CA LEU A 50 10.71 -8.19 -6.27
C LEU A 50 11.36 -9.24 -7.19
N THR A 51 10.80 -9.41 -8.38
CA THR A 51 11.25 -10.40 -9.39
C THR A 51 12.24 -9.79 -10.40
N PHE A 52 12.83 -8.65 -10.07
CA PHE A 52 13.77 -7.92 -10.92
C PHE A 52 14.97 -7.45 -10.10
N ALA A 53 16.09 -7.21 -10.79
CA ALA A 53 17.32 -6.77 -10.14
C ALA A 53 17.15 -5.38 -9.45
N PRO A 54 17.95 -5.09 -8.41
CA PRO A 54 17.95 -3.79 -7.75
C PRO A 54 18.02 -2.62 -8.74
N THR A 55 17.27 -1.55 -8.43
CA THR A 55 17.08 -0.40 -9.32
C THR A 55 18.16 0.66 -9.19
N TYR A 56 18.99 0.58 -8.18
CA TYR A 56 20.03 1.56 -7.80
C TYR A 56 21.30 0.85 -7.37
N LYS A 57 22.50 1.37 -7.46
CA LYS A 57 22.96 2.51 -8.24
C LYS A 57 23.71 1.98 -9.46
N TYR A 58 23.34 2.48 -10.61
CA TYR A 58 24.02 2.17 -11.87
C TYR A 58 24.97 3.28 -12.26
N ASP A 59 26.00 2.95 -13.05
CA ASP A 59 26.73 3.94 -13.80
C ASP A 59 25.82 4.46 -14.95
N ARG A 60 25.86 5.76 -15.20
CA ARG A 60 25.03 6.36 -16.26
C ARG A 60 25.39 5.75 -17.62
N HIS A 61 24.38 5.51 -18.44
CA HIS A 61 24.52 4.90 -19.78
C HIS A 61 25.20 3.52 -19.76
N SER A 62 25.16 2.82 -18.63
CA SER A 62 25.73 1.49 -18.44
C SER A 62 24.75 0.55 -17.75
N SER A 63 24.97 -0.76 -17.89
CA SER A 63 24.30 -1.80 -17.12
C SER A 63 25.07 -2.20 -15.83
N GLU A 64 26.23 -1.60 -15.61
CA GLU A 64 27.08 -1.88 -14.46
C GLU A 64 26.64 -1.10 -13.21
N TYR A 65 26.71 -1.75 -12.05
CA TYR A 65 26.52 -1.10 -10.78
C TYR A 65 27.74 -0.27 -10.39
N ASP A 66 27.49 0.84 -9.71
CA ASP A 66 28.39 1.89 -9.24
C ASP A 66 29.86 1.47 -9.16
N SER A 67 30.64 1.89 -10.17
CA SER A 67 32.09 1.67 -10.25
C SER A 67 32.90 2.79 -9.58
N SER A 68 32.23 3.87 -9.10
CA SER A 68 32.88 4.99 -8.42
C SER A 68 33.63 4.54 -7.13
N GLU A 69 34.47 5.39 -6.61
CA GLU A 69 35.18 5.13 -5.33
C GLU A 69 34.22 4.79 -4.19
N LYS A 70 33.00 5.34 -4.21
CA LYS A 70 31.98 5.09 -3.19
C LYS A 70 31.38 3.69 -3.25
N ARG A 71 31.46 2.99 -4.37
CA ARG A 71 30.99 1.61 -4.58
C ARG A 71 29.69 1.30 -3.86
N ARG A 72 28.64 2.13 -4.09
CA ARG A 72 27.34 1.99 -3.42
C ARG A 72 26.78 0.59 -3.63
N LEU A 73 26.16 0.05 -2.56
CA LEU A 73 25.50 -1.23 -2.63
C LEU A 73 24.30 -1.16 -3.58
N PRO A 74 24.12 -2.14 -4.48
CA PRO A 74 22.87 -2.28 -5.20
C PRO A 74 21.68 -2.38 -4.23
N ALA A 75 20.59 -1.71 -4.55
CA ALA A 75 19.41 -1.69 -3.70
C ALA A 75 18.12 -1.40 -4.49
N TRP A 76 16.98 -1.85 -3.98
CA TRP A 76 15.66 -1.44 -4.46
C TRP A 76 15.26 -0.13 -3.76
N CYS A 77 15.74 1.01 -4.29
CA CYS A 77 15.42 2.33 -3.77
C CYS A 77 14.06 2.84 -4.22
N ASP A 78 13.59 2.35 -5.35
CA ASP A 78 12.35 2.73 -6.00
C ASP A 78 11.32 1.64 -5.76
N ARG A 79 10.22 1.99 -5.06
CA ARG A 79 9.24 1.01 -4.54
C ARG A 79 7.82 1.51 -4.80
N ILE A 80 6.92 0.60 -5.13
CA ILE A 80 5.49 0.90 -5.30
C ILE A 80 4.71 0.14 -4.22
N LEU A 81 4.33 0.88 -3.19
CA LEU A 81 3.54 0.38 -2.08
C LEU A 81 2.09 0.83 -2.24
N TRP A 82 1.15 -0.07 -1.98
CA TRP A 82 -0.27 0.21 -2.06
C TRP A 82 -1.02 -0.33 -0.84
N ARG A 83 -2.20 0.20 -0.59
CA ARG A 83 -3.06 -0.22 0.51
C ARG A 83 -4.52 -0.13 0.11
N SER A 84 -5.31 -1.13 0.46
CA SER A 84 -6.76 -1.13 0.33
C SER A 84 -7.39 -1.61 1.63
N ARG A 85 -8.58 -1.08 1.97
CA ARG A 85 -9.40 -1.62 3.08
C ARG A 85 -9.97 -2.99 2.74
N ASP A 86 -10.20 -3.24 1.47
CA ASP A 86 -10.71 -4.50 0.94
C ASP A 86 -9.74 -4.98 -0.15
N LEU A 87 -8.93 -5.97 0.21
CA LEU A 87 -7.89 -6.50 -0.68
C LEU A 87 -8.48 -7.15 -1.93
N ASN A 88 -9.73 -7.67 -1.86
CA ASN A 88 -10.40 -8.28 -3.00
C ASN A 88 -10.73 -7.28 -4.12
N ARG A 89 -10.66 -5.97 -3.82
CA ARG A 89 -10.92 -4.92 -4.80
C ARG A 89 -9.71 -4.47 -5.60
N VAL A 90 -8.53 -4.91 -5.22
CA VAL A 90 -7.29 -4.51 -5.88
C VAL A 90 -6.55 -5.76 -6.33
N LYS A 91 -6.35 -5.89 -7.62
CA LYS A 91 -5.52 -6.94 -8.21
C LYS A 91 -4.33 -6.31 -8.89
N GLN A 92 -3.12 -6.62 -8.43
CA GLN A 92 -1.89 -6.23 -9.10
C GLN A 92 -1.70 -7.08 -10.35
N LEU A 93 -1.47 -6.43 -11.48
CA LEU A 93 -1.30 -7.08 -12.79
C LEU A 93 0.17 -7.34 -13.10
N HIS A 94 1.01 -6.35 -12.79
CA HIS A 94 2.46 -6.46 -12.94
C HIS A 94 3.17 -5.54 -11.94
N TYR A 95 4.42 -5.88 -11.67
CA TYR A 95 5.40 -5.05 -10.96
C TYR A 95 6.76 -5.35 -11.59
N ARG A 96 7.35 -4.38 -12.26
CA ARG A 96 8.56 -4.61 -13.04
C ARG A 96 9.45 -3.39 -13.14
N ARG A 97 10.71 -3.63 -13.42
CA ARG A 97 11.74 -2.67 -13.77
C ARG A 97 11.83 -2.52 -15.28
N TRP A 98 12.26 -1.35 -15.72
CA TRP A 98 12.59 -1.05 -17.11
C TRP A 98 14.09 -0.81 -17.25
N GLU A 99 14.66 -1.18 -18.40
CA GLU A 99 16.10 -1.08 -18.65
C GLU A 99 16.52 0.27 -19.27
N ALA A 100 15.82 1.36 -18.95
CA ALA A 100 16.24 2.70 -19.36
C ALA A 100 17.47 3.12 -18.55
N ASN A 101 18.57 3.45 -19.22
CA ASN A 101 19.88 3.72 -18.63
C ASN A 101 20.29 5.21 -18.64
N VAL A 102 19.30 6.11 -18.67
CA VAL A 102 19.52 7.56 -18.67
C VAL A 102 19.88 8.15 -17.30
N SER A 103 19.71 7.37 -16.24
CA SER A 103 19.94 7.76 -14.85
C SER A 103 20.74 6.67 -14.13
N ASP A 104 21.20 6.97 -12.92
CA ASP A 104 21.74 6.00 -11.98
C ASP A 104 20.67 5.14 -11.30
N HIS A 105 19.39 5.42 -11.58
CA HIS A 105 18.24 4.56 -11.25
C HIS A 105 17.63 3.93 -12.49
N ARG A 106 17.02 2.74 -12.30
CA ARG A 106 16.16 2.11 -13.30
C ARG A 106 14.69 2.35 -12.95
N PRO A 107 13.86 2.84 -13.90
CA PRO A 107 12.45 3.06 -13.66
C PRO A 107 11.71 1.77 -13.33
N ILE A 108 10.68 1.88 -12.49
CA ILE A 108 9.76 0.78 -12.18
C ILE A 108 8.33 1.16 -12.52
N SER A 109 7.50 0.17 -12.76
CA SER A 109 6.06 0.34 -12.93
C SER A 109 5.28 -0.80 -12.29
N ALA A 110 4.06 -0.49 -11.84
CA ALA A 110 3.06 -1.47 -11.45
C ALA A 110 1.71 -1.14 -12.07
N GLY A 111 0.99 -2.15 -12.53
CA GLY A 111 -0.37 -2.03 -13.02
C GLY A 111 -1.35 -2.68 -12.05
N PHE A 112 -2.54 -2.11 -11.93
CA PHE A 112 -3.58 -2.59 -11.03
C PHE A 112 -4.94 -2.57 -11.71
N THR A 113 -5.75 -3.60 -11.44
CA THR A 113 -7.20 -3.54 -11.62
C THR A 113 -7.83 -3.21 -10.28
N VAL A 114 -8.71 -2.20 -10.28
CA VAL A 114 -9.37 -1.75 -9.07
C VAL A 114 -10.88 -1.79 -9.26
N THR A 115 -11.57 -2.53 -8.38
CA THR A 115 -13.05 -2.55 -8.34
C THR A 115 -13.53 -1.37 -7.50
N VAL A 116 -14.25 -0.45 -8.12
CA VAL A 116 -14.81 0.74 -7.46
C VAL A 116 -16.32 0.60 -7.28
N LYS A 117 -16.85 1.17 -6.19
CA LYS A 117 -18.30 1.33 -6.03
C LYS A 117 -18.74 2.62 -6.70
N SER A 118 -19.65 2.49 -7.63
CA SER A 118 -20.37 3.65 -8.18
C SER A 118 -21.55 4.01 -7.27
N VAL A 119 -21.67 5.28 -6.92
CA VAL A 119 -22.80 5.77 -6.14
C VAL A 119 -23.84 6.33 -7.09
N ARG A 120 -25.03 5.71 -7.13
CA ARG A 120 -26.18 6.26 -7.82
C ARG A 120 -26.78 7.35 -6.94
N HIS A 121 -26.52 8.62 -7.29
CA HIS A 121 -26.90 9.78 -6.47
C HIS A 121 -28.42 9.84 -6.20
N GLU A 122 -29.23 9.52 -7.20
CA GLU A 122 -30.70 9.50 -7.09
C GLU A 122 -31.17 8.46 -6.08
N LEU A 123 -30.72 7.20 -6.21
CA LEU A 123 -31.09 6.14 -5.27
C LEU A 123 -30.57 6.42 -3.85
N ARG A 124 -29.41 7.05 -3.75
CA ARG A 124 -28.86 7.48 -2.45
C ARG A 124 -29.71 8.56 -1.81
N ALA A 125 -30.25 9.51 -2.60
CA ALA A 125 -31.12 10.57 -2.09
C ALA A 125 -32.41 9.98 -1.56
N VAL A 126 -33.05 9.06 -2.30
CA VAL A 126 -34.26 8.33 -1.87
C VAL A 126 -34.03 7.57 -0.59
N ALA A 127 -33.00 6.71 -0.53
CA ALA A 127 -32.67 5.94 0.65
C ALA A 127 -32.35 6.83 1.88
N LYS A 128 -31.71 7.98 1.66
CA LYS A 128 -31.44 8.94 2.74
C LYS A 128 -32.71 9.58 3.27
N ALA A 129 -33.66 9.91 2.40
CA ALA A 129 -34.96 10.47 2.78
C ALA A 129 -35.75 9.44 3.59
N GLU A 130 -35.79 8.20 3.17
CA GLU A 130 -36.43 7.08 3.85
C GLU A 130 -35.88 6.86 5.26
N VAL A 131 -34.54 6.75 5.39
CA VAL A 131 -33.89 6.60 6.69
C VAL A 131 -34.14 7.81 7.58
N HIS A 132 -34.15 9.03 7.02
CA HIS A 132 -34.50 10.23 7.78
C HIS A 132 -35.93 10.20 8.29
N GLY A 133 -36.88 9.77 7.47
CA GLY A 133 -38.30 9.62 7.87
C GLY A 133 -38.46 8.63 9.04
N ILE A 134 -37.83 7.46 8.95
CA ILE A 134 -37.84 6.45 10.02
C ILE A 134 -37.23 7.04 11.31
N TRP A 135 -36.10 7.78 11.19
CA TRP A 135 -35.43 8.39 12.34
C TRP A 135 -36.32 9.45 13.02
N VAL A 136 -36.98 10.33 12.25
CA VAL A 136 -37.91 11.35 12.78
C VAL A 136 -39.08 10.71 13.50
N GLU A 137 -39.69 9.66 12.92
CA GLU A 137 -40.77 8.95 13.57
C GLU A 137 -40.31 8.27 14.87
N HIS A 138 -39.14 7.64 14.87
CA HIS A 138 -38.58 7.06 16.09
C HIS A 138 -38.35 8.11 17.19
N GLN A 139 -37.85 9.30 16.85
CA GLN A 139 -37.71 10.41 17.80
C GLN A 139 -39.08 10.86 18.37
N ARG A 140 -40.08 10.95 17.51
CA ARG A 140 -41.46 11.29 17.94
C ARG A 140 -42.01 10.27 18.93
N GLN A 141 -41.85 8.99 18.69
CA GLN A 141 -42.30 7.92 19.57
C GLN A 141 -41.54 7.95 20.92
N LEU A 142 -40.26 8.23 20.93
CA LEU A 142 -39.50 8.40 22.16
C LEU A 142 -40.01 9.57 23.00
N LEU A 143 -40.33 10.73 22.37
CA LEU A 143 -40.90 11.89 23.07
C LEU A 143 -42.26 11.58 23.67
N LEU A 144 -43.14 10.89 22.92
CA LEU A 144 -44.45 10.48 23.40
C LEU A 144 -44.33 9.49 24.59
N SER A 145 -43.43 8.56 24.52
CA SER A 145 -43.18 7.60 25.59
C SER A 145 -42.66 8.30 26.86
N ALA A 146 -41.71 9.21 26.70
CA ALA A 146 -41.18 10.01 27.81
C ALA A 146 -42.30 10.86 28.45
N LYS A 147 -43.10 11.55 27.63
CA LYS A 147 -44.23 12.35 28.13
C LYS A 147 -45.20 11.48 28.92
N LYS A 148 -45.57 10.30 28.42
CA LYS A 148 -46.48 9.36 29.11
C LYS A 148 -45.89 8.90 30.44
N TYR A 149 -44.59 8.62 30.47
CA TYR A 149 -43.87 8.22 31.69
C TYR A 149 -43.96 9.33 32.77
N TYR A 150 -43.63 10.56 32.43
CA TYR A 150 -43.64 11.67 33.37
C TYR A 150 -45.05 12.05 33.84
N VAL A 151 -46.06 11.98 32.96
CA VAL A 151 -47.45 12.22 33.37
C VAL A 151 -47.93 11.16 34.36
N ASN A 152 -47.59 9.89 34.15
CA ASN A 152 -47.97 8.82 35.07
C ASN A 152 -47.28 8.93 36.43
N GLN A 153 -46.02 9.44 36.46
CA GLN A 153 -45.30 9.70 37.72
C GLN A 153 -45.83 10.88 38.49
N ALA A 154 -46.42 11.89 37.81
CA ALA A 154 -46.99 13.08 38.44
C ALA A 154 -48.41 12.86 39.02
N LEU A 155 -49.04 11.70 38.74
CA LEU A 155 -50.38 11.33 39.22
C LEU A 155 -50.32 10.36 40.42
N ILE A 156 -49.15 10.08 40.95
CA ILE A 156 -48.88 9.34 42.20
C ILE A 156 -48.47 10.31 43.28
#